data_39f1594af11e81730e641273b7282fef
#
_entry.id   39f1594af11e81730e641273b7282fef
#
_cell.length_a   1.000
_cell.length_b   1.000
_cell.length_c   1.000
_cell.angle_alpha   90.00
_cell.angle_beta   90.00
_cell.angle_gamma   90.00
#
_symmetry.space_group_name_H-M   'P 1'
#
loop_
_entity.id
_entity.type
_entity.pdbx_description
1 polymer ?
#
loop_
_entity_poly.entity_id
_entity_poly.type
_entity_poly.pdbx_seq_one_letter_code
_entity_poly.pdbx_strand_id
1 'polypeptide(L)'
;MRIDTIEDFHQARSRMAPVFVQSKTSGPVEVPCMNTLLAKTELVVANAYNPNSVPTDKMNLLMQSVLDNGFCFPVVTIWDDEAAHFVIIDGFHRRTIGGDDWLDLDYIPVVVLSHDMTKRMAATMQFNKARGVHQVDLDAEIVRKLAEQGLSDEDIATKLGLELESVHRYKQVAGVAALFANSEYSGAWEMAEDEDAAAG
;
A
#
# COMPACT_ATOMS: atom_id res chain seq x y z
N MET A 1 20.37 2.00 -12.49
CA MET A 1 20.98 0.66 -12.41
C MET A 1 19.86 -0.36 -12.56
N ARG A 2 20.05 -1.43 -13.36
CA ARG A 2 19.06 -2.51 -13.51
C ARG A 2 19.25 -3.55 -12.43
N ILE A 3 18.16 -4.14 -11.96
CA ILE A 3 18.11 -5.16 -10.93
C ILE A 3 17.36 -6.37 -11.51
N ASP A 4 18.13 -7.38 -11.87
CA ASP A 4 17.65 -8.65 -12.41
C ASP A 4 17.60 -9.73 -11.33
N THR A 5 18.49 -9.65 -10.34
CA THR A 5 18.67 -10.63 -9.26
C THR A 5 18.78 -9.96 -7.89
N ILE A 6 18.76 -10.79 -6.86
CA ILE A 6 18.99 -10.38 -5.47
C ILE A 6 20.40 -9.80 -5.31
N GLU A 7 21.39 -10.43 -5.93
CA GLU A 7 22.79 -10.01 -5.89
C GLU A 7 22.97 -8.62 -6.49
N ASP A 8 22.27 -8.33 -7.60
CA ASP A 8 22.27 -7.00 -8.22
C ASP A 8 21.73 -5.95 -7.25
N PHE A 9 20.65 -6.28 -6.54
CA PHE A 9 20.08 -5.36 -5.54
C PHE A 9 21.04 -5.11 -4.38
N HIS A 10 21.62 -6.15 -3.79
CA HIS A 10 22.59 -5.98 -2.70
C HIS A 10 23.82 -5.19 -3.15
N GLN A 11 24.30 -5.42 -4.36
CA GLN A 11 25.40 -4.63 -4.93
C GLN A 11 24.98 -3.17 -5.16
N ALA A 12 23.76 -2.93 -5.67
CA ALA A 12 23.21 -1.59 -5.81
C ALA A 12 23.14 -0.89 -4.46
N ARG A 13 22.51 -1.52 -3.49
CA ARG A 13 22.31 -0.99 -2.14
C ARG A 13 23.61 -0.63 -1.45
N SER A 14 24.66 -1.43 -1.61
CA SER A 14 25.97 -1.15 -1.02
C SER A 14 26.66 0.10 -1.58
N ARG A 15 26.26 0.54 -2.78
CA ARG A 15 26.81 1.73 -3.48
C ARG A 15 25.91 2.96 -3.34
N MET A 16 24.67 2.77 -2.89
CA MET A 16 23.73 3.88 -2.72
C MET A 16 23.99 4.61 -1.41
N ALA A 17 24.24 5.89 -1.51
CA ALA A 17 24.28 6.77 -0.34
C ALA A 17 22.96 7.54 -0.22
N PRO A 18 22.37 7.67 0.98
CA PRO A 18 21.18 8.46 1.17
C PRO A 18 21.45 9.93 0.84
N VAL A 19 20.54 10.54 0.10
CA VAL A 19 20.60 11.96 -0.26
C VAL A 19 19.66 12.74 0.63
N PHE A 20 20.15 13.84 1.20
CA PHE A 20 19.37 14.68 2.10
C PHE A 20 19.27 16.11 1.58
N VAL A 21 18.13 16.73 1.79
CA VAL A 21 17.90 18.17 1.59
C VAL A 21 17.62 18.79 2.95
N GLN A 22 18.25 19.93 3.23
CA GLN A 22 18.07 20.63 4.51
C GLN A 22 16.73 21.38 4.52
N SER A 23 15.83 21.02 5.42
CA SER A 23 14.63 21.81 5.71
C SER A 23 15.00 23.00 6.62
N LYS A 24 14.32 24.12 6.42
CA LYS A 24 14.46 25.30 7.26
C LYS A 24 13.81 25.15 8.64
N THR A 25 12.87 24.22 8.79
CA THR A 25 12.04 24.08 10.00
C THR A 25 12.17 22.73 10.69
N SER A 26 12.53 21.66 9.95
CA SER A 26 12.40 20.27 10.43
C SER A 26 13.69 19.45 10.37
N GLY A 27 14.83 20.08 10.04
CA GLY A 27 16.11 19.37 9.87
C GLY A 27 16.25 18.69 8.50
N PRO A 28 17.18 17.73 8.34
CA PRO A 28 17.42 17.08 7.06
C PRO A 28 16.26 16.14 6.69
N VAL A 29 15.82 16.24 5.43
CA VAL A 29 14.80 15.37 4.82
C VAL A 29 15.47 14.48 3.78
N GLU A 30 15.34 13.18 3.91
CA GLU A 30 15.84 12.22 2.92
C GLU A 30 15.05 12.33 1.61
N VAL A 31 15.77 12.18 0.48
CA VAL A 31 15.20 12.23 -0.88
C VAL A 31 15.46 10.90 -1.59
N PRO A 32 14.72 9.84 -1.25
CA PRO A 32 14.96 8.49 -1.77
C PRO A 32 14.82 8.38 -3.29
N CYS A 33 14.05 9.24 -3.94
CA CYS A 33 13.87 9.25 -5.39
C CYS A 33 15.17 9.56 -6.17
N MET A 34 16.19 10.11 -5.51
CA MET A 34 17.52 10.29 -6.11
C MET A 34 18.27 8.97 -6.32
N ASN A 35 17.80 7.89 -5.69
CA ASN A 35 18.34 6.54 -5.77
C ASN A 35 17.36 5.57 -6.48
N THR A 36 16.71 6.03 -7.53
CA THR A 36 15.78 5.21 -8.32
C THR A 36 16.51 4.09 -9.04
N LEU A 37 15.98 2.87 -8.93
CA LEU A 37 16.44 1.66 -9.60
C LEU A 37 15.46 1.25 -10.68
N LEU A 38 15.91 0.51 -11.69
CA LEU A 38 15.06 -0.21 -12.63
C LEU A 38 15.03 -1.67 -12.20
N ALA A 39 13.96 -2.06 -11.52
CA ALA A 39 13.75 -3.43 -11.07
C ALA A 39 12.95 -4.22 -12.11
N LYS A 40 13.32 -5.50 -12.30
CA LYS A 40 12.52 -6.43 -13.10
C LYS A 40 11.09 -6.42 -12.59
N THR A 41 10.11 -6.30 -13.50
CA THR A 41 8.70 -6.11 -13.13
C THR A 41 8.17 -7.26 -12.26
N GLU A 42 8.63 -8.49 -12.51
CA GLU A 42 8.28 -9.68 -11.72
C GLU A 42 8.79 -9.66 -10.27
N LEU A 43 9.87 -8.92 -9.98
CA LEU A 43 10.40 -8.76 -8.62
C LEU A 43 9.63 -7.73 -7.79
N VAL A 44 8.70 -7.01 -8.39
CA VAL A 44 7.92 -5.96 -7.71
C VAL A 44 6.51 -6.48 -7.44
N VAL A 45 6.22 -6.81 -6.20
CA VAL A 45 4.98 -7.47 -5.78
C VAL A 45 4.10 -6.59 -4.92
N ALA A 46 2.80 -6.84 -5.00
CA ALA A 46 1.82 -6.18 -4.14
C ALA A 46 2.00 -6.57 -2.67
N ASN A 47 1.71 -5.66 -1.77
CA ASN A 47 1.54 -6.03 -0.36
C ASN A 47 0.17 -6.71 -0.16
N ALA A 48 0.07 -7.60 0.84
CA ALA A 48 -1.13 -8.39 1.11
C ALA A 48 -2.33 -7.57 1.65
N TYR A 49 -2.12 -6.28 1.95
CA TYR A 49 -3.11 -5.40 2.59
C TYR A 49 -3.46 -4.15 1.75
N ASN A 50 -3.21 -4.16 0.43
CA ASN A 50 -3.59 -3.05 -0.46
C ASN A 50 -4.64 -3.49 -1.50
N PRO A 51 -5.93 -3.49 -1.15
CA PRO A 51 -7.02 -3.87 -2.06
C PRO A 51 -7.52 -2.72 -2.92
N ASN A 52 -6.68 -1.77 -3.33
CA ASN A 52 -7.11 -0.67 -4.18
C ASN A 52 -7.54 -1.18 -5.55
N SER A 53 -8.86 -1.22 -5.79
CA SER A 53 -9.45 -1.41 -7.10
C SER A 53 -9.72 -0.03 -7.73
N VAL A 54 -9.21 0.18 -8.93
CA VAL A 54 -9.47 1.39 -9.72
C VAL A 54 -10.25 0.99 -10.97
N PRO A 55 -11.29 1.74 -11.36
CA PRO A 55 -12.05 1.50 -12.59
C PRO A 55 -11.14 1.47 -13.83
N THR A 56 -11.48 0.62 -14.80
CA THR A 56 -10.67 0.38 -16.00
C THR A 56 -10.42 1.64 -16.83
N ASP A 57 -11.38 2.57 -16.88
CA ASP A 57 -11.22 3.86 -17.57
C ASP A 57 -10.10 4.70 -16.98
N LYS A 58 -9.96 4.73 -15.65
CA LYS A 58 -8.85 5.40 -14.96
C LYS A 58 -7.52 4.70 -15.16
N MET A 59 -7.52 3.38 -15.25
CA MET A 59 -6.32 2.60 -15.59
C MET A 59 -5.85 2.89 -17.00
N ASN A 60 -6.78 2.98 -17.98
CA ASN A 60 -6.47 3.38 -19.36
C ASN A 60 -5.86 4.78 -19.43
N LEU A 61 -6.41 5.74 -18.68
CA LEU A 61 -5.87 7.09 -18.61
C LEU A 61 -4.45 7.10 -18.00
N LEU A 62 -4.21 6.31 -16.98
CA LEU A 62 -2.89 6.18 -16.36
C LEU A 62 -1.88 5.54 -17.34
N MET A 63 -2.30 4.51 -18.07
CA MET A 63 -1.47 3.89 -19.14
C MET A 63 -1.12 4.92 -20.21
N GLN A 64 -2.12 5.66 -20.72
CA GLN A 64 -1.89 6.70 -21.72
C GLN A 64 -0.91 7.77 -21.21
N SER A 65 -1.06 8.18 -19.92
CA SER A 65 -0.14 9.14 -19.31
C SER A 65 1.29 8.62 -19.24
N VAL A 66 1.49 7.32 -19.02
CA VAL A 66 2.85 6.73 -19.04
C VAL A 66 3.41 6.67 -20.46
N LEU A 67 2.58 6.40 -21.47
CA LEU A 67 3.01 6.40 -22.88
C LEU A 67 3.39 7.80 -23.36
N ASP A 68 2.60 8.82 -22.98
CA ASP A 68 2.80 10.21 -23.44
C ASP A 68 3.95 10.92 -22.71
N ASN A 69 4.09 10.68 -21.39
CA ASN A 69 4.99 11.44 -20.52
C ASN A 69 6.15 10.60 -19.97
N GLY A 70 6.18 9.30 -20.24
CA GLY A 70 7.10 8.35 -19.64
C GLY A 70 6.70 7.94 -18.21
N PHE A 71 7.42 7.00 -17.64
CA PHE A 71 7.21 6.52 -16.28
C PHE A 71 7.83 7.49 -15.26
N CYS A 72 7.22 8.68 -15.10
CA CYS A 72 7.78 9.80 -14.34
C CYS A 72 7.81 9.57 -12.81
N PHE A 73 6.92 8.73 -12.27
CA PHE A 73 6.75 8.53 -10.84
C PHE A 73 7.10 7.08 -10.47
N PRO A 74 8.27 6.82 -9.86
CA PRO A 74 8.67 5.48 -9.45
C PRO A 74 7.66 4.83 -8.51
N VAL A 75 7.60 3.50 -8.51
CA VAL A 75 6.88 2.72 -7.51
C VAL A 75 7.68 2.78 -6.21
N VAL A 76 7.03 3.14 -5.10
CA VAL A 76 7.67 3.19 -3.79
C VAL A 76 7.59 1.82 -3.15
N THR A 77 8.73 1.27 -2.78
CA THR A 77 8.87 -0.10 -2.28
C THR A 77 9.72 -0.15 -1.02
N ILE A 78 9.70 -1.30 -0.38
CA ILE A 78 10.75 -1.80 0.51
C ILE A 78 11.31 -3.08 -0.07
N TRP A 79 12.49 -3.44 0.35
CA TRP A 79 13.05 -4.77 0.07
C TRP A 79 12.67 -5.75 1.18
N ASP A 80 12.22 -6.94 0.81
CA ASP A 80 11.97 -8.07 1.69
C ASP A 80 13.12 -9.08 1.52
N ASP A 81 13.96 -9.20 2.54
CA ASP A 81 15.15 -10.06 2.48
C ASP A 81 14.80 -11.56 2.51
N GLU A 82 13.65 -11.94 3.11
CA GLU A 82 13.23 -13.35 3.19
C GLU A 82 12.61 -13.83 1.88
N ALA A 83 11.75 -13.01 1.32
CA ALA A 83 11.03 -13.33 0.09
C ALA A 83 11.78 -12.89 -1.18
N ALA A 84 12.88 -12.16 -1.03
CA ALA A 84 13.77 -11.72 -2.10
C ALA A 84 13.08 -10.90 -3.21
N HIS A 85 12.21 -9.96 -2.81
CA HIS A 85 11.50 -9.10 -3.75
C HIS A 85 11.22 -7.70 -3.17
N PHE A 86 10.80 -6.79 -4.06
CA PHE A 86 10.34 -5.45 -3.70
C PHE A 86 8.86 -5.49 -3.38
N VAL A 87 8.49 -5.14 -2.14
CA VAL A 87 7.10 -5.03 -1.71
C VAL A 87 6.61 -3.61 -1.89
N ILE A 88 5.50 -3.42 -2.60
CA ILE A 88 4.93 -2.11 -2.90
C ILE A 88 4.38 -1.45 -1.64
N ILE A 89 4.78 -0.22 -1.40
CA ILE A 89 4.21 0.69 -0.40
C ILE A 89 3.24 1.65 -1.07
N ASP A 90 3.62 2.18 -2.24
CA ASP A 90 2.81 3.07 -3.05
C ASP A 90 3.09 2.88 -4.54
N GLY A 91 2.06 3.10 -5.36
CA GLY A 91 2.16 2.99 -6.82
C GLY A 91 1.70 1.64 -7.37
N PHE A 92 0.82 0.92 -6.67
CA PHE A 92 0.26 -0.35 -7.12
C PHE A 92 -0.28 -0.29 -8.55
N HIS A 93 -1.10 0.71 -8.90
CA HIS A 93 -1.65 0.86 -10.26
C HIS A 93 -0.56 1.13 -11.32
N ARG A 94 0.51 1.85 -10.95
CA ARG A 94 1.67 2.06 -11.84
C ARG A 94 2.41 0.75 -12.09
N ARG A 95 2.56 -0.10 -11.08
CA ARG A 95 3.11 -1.45 -11.27
C ARG A 95 2.19 -2.30 -12.11
N THR A 96 0.86 -2.22 -11.90
CA THR A 96 -0.12 -2.99 -12.66
C THR A 96 -0.06 -2.69 -14.14
N ILE A 97 -0.02 -1.41 -14.54
CA ILE A 97 0.11 -1.06 -15.96
C ILE A 97 1.48 -1.39 -16.56
N GLY A 98 2.51 -1.62 -15.74
CA GLY A 98 3.79 -2.15 -16.18
C GLY A 98 3.79 -3.66 -16.42
N GLY A 99 2.73 -4.38 -16.00
CA GLY A 99 2.63 -5.84 -16.15
C GLY A 99 2.07 -6.28 -17.50
N ASP A 100 1.98 -7.60 -17.64
CA ASP A 100 1.73 -8.34 -18.88
C ASP A 100 0.38 -8.00 -19.53
N ASP A 101 -0.65 -7.74 -18.74
CA ASP A 101 -1.99 -7.41 -19.27
C ASP A 101 -2.10 -5.98 -19.84
N TRP A 102 -1.05 -5.16 -19.70
CA TRP A 102 -1.05 -3.74 -20.07
C TRP A 102 0.13 -3.37 -21.00
N LEU A 103 1.25 -2.92 -20.43
CA LEU A 103 2.41 -2.44 -21.19
C LEU A 103 3.52 -3.48 -21.32
N ASP A 104 3.46 -4.57 -20.59
CA ASP A 104 4.44 -5.68 -20.59
C ASP A 104 5.89 -5.18 -20.52
N LEU A 105 6.18 -4.34 -19.54
CA LEU A 105 7.50 -3.77 -19.34
C LEU A 105 8.41 -4.76 -18.60
N ASP A 106 9.56 -5.07 -19.16
CA ASP A 106 10.60 -5.89 -18.51
C ASP A 106 11.01 -5.30 -17.15
N TYR A 107 11.09 -3.97 -17.06
CA TYR A 107 11.55 -3.24 -15.88
C TYR A 107 10.65 -2.05 -15.57
N ILE A 108 10.48 -1.78 -14.29
CA ILE A 108 9.81 -0.57 -13.81
C ILE A 108 10.71 0.19 -12.84
N PRO A 109 10.60 1.54 -12.79
CA PRO A 109 11.37 2.33 -11.85
C PRO A 109 10.82 2.16 -10.43
N VAL A 110 11.71 1.87 -9.49
CA VAL A 110 11.40 1.71 -8.07
C VAL A 110 12.26 2.60 -7.19
N VAL A 111 11.70 3.04 -6.08
CA VAL A 111 12.41 3.67 -4.97
C VAL A 111 12.30 2.77 -3.76
N VAL A 112 13.42 2.49 -3.10
CA VAL A 112 13.45 1.60 -1.94
C VAL A 112 13.59 2.41 -0.66
N LEU A 113 12.59 2.29 0.22
CA LEU A 113 12.61 2.92 1.54
C LEU A 113 13.31 2.02 2.55
N SER A 114 14.10 2.62 3.44
CA SER A 114 14.75 1.96 4.57
C SER A 114 13.81 1.92 5.78
N HIS A 115 12.67 1.23 5.64
CA HIS A 115 11.63 1.17 6.67
C HIS A 115 11.54 -0.23 7.28
N ASP A 116 11.40 -0.29 8.61
CA ASP A 116 10.94 -1.48 9.34
C ASP A 116 9.44 -1.74 9.06
N MET A 117 8.91 -2.86 9.53
CA MET A 117 7.51 -3.26 9.31
C MET A 117 6.52 -2.20 9.80
N THR A 118 6.77 -1.61 10.98
CA THR A 118 5.89 -0.59 11.57
C THR A 118 5.86 0.69 10.72
N LYS A 119 7.01 1.16 10.29
CA LYS A 119 7.11 2.34 9.40
C LYS A 119 6.51 2.07 8.02
N ARG A 120 6.63 0.84 7.51
CA ARG A 120 6.05 0.41 6.24
C ARG A 120 4.53 0.54 6.22
N MET A 121 3.86 0.02 7.25
CA MET A 121 2.40 0.09 7.36
C MET A 121 1.92 1.53 7.51
N ALA A 122 2.60 2.32 8.35
CA ALA A 122 2.32 3.74 8.50
C ALA A 122 2.50 4.51 7.17
N ALA A 123 3.58 4.24 6.43
CA ALA A 123 3.85 4.89 5.15
C ALA A 123 2.74 4.60 4.11
N THR A 124 2.29 3.34 3.99
CA THR A 124 1.18 2.98 3.08
C THR A 124 -0.06 3.82 3.37
N MET A 125 -0.43 3.95 4.65
CA MET A 125 -1.60 4.74 5.04
C MET A 125 -1.38 6.24 4.81
N GLN A 126 -0.22 6.78 5.15
CA GLN A 126 0.13 8.19 4.93
C GLN A 126 0.06 8.56 3.44
N PHE A 127 0.64 7.74 2.55
CA PHE A 127 0.57 7.98 1.11
C PHE A 127 -0.86 7.92 0.57
N ASN A 128 -1.68 6.97 1.04
CA ASN A 128 -3.08 6.86 0.62
C ASN A 128 -3.92 8.05 1.13
N LYS A 129 -3.78 8.42 2.40
CA LYS A 129 -4.50 9.56 2.99
C LYS A 129 -4.14 10.90 2.37
N ALA A 130 -2.87 11.13 2.08
CA ALA A 130 -2.42 12.37 1.44
C ALA A 130 -3.07 12.59 0.06
N ARG A 131 -3.62 11.54 -0.57
CA ARG A 131 -4.35 11.61 -1.86
C ARG A 131 -5.86 11.78 -1.72
N GLY A 132 -6.39 11.85 -0.50
CA GLY A 132 -7.80 12.13 -0.24
C GLY A 132 -8.79 10.98 -0.51
N VAL A 133 -8.34 9.73 -0.65
CA VAL A 133 -9.19 8.54 -0.79
C VAL A 133 -9.17 7.75 0.52
N HIS A 134 -10.32 7.67 1.19
CA HIS A 134 -10.48 6.90 2.42
C HIS A 134 -11.16 5.55 2.11
N GLN A 135 -10.49 4.46 2.48
CA GLN A 135 -11.11 3.14 2.66
C GLN A 135 -11.08 2.80 4.15
N VAL A 136 -12.24 2.94 4.81
CA VAL A 136 -12.39 2.80 6.28
C VAL A 136 -11.92 1.43 6.77
N ASP A 137 -12.19 0.37 6.03
CA ASP A 137 -11.83 -1.00 6.42
C ASP A 137 -10.32 -1.24 6.42
N LEU A 138 -9.60 -0.66 5.45
CA LEU A 138 -8.14 -0.76 5.37
C LEU A 138 -7.46 0.04 6.50
N ASP A 139 -7.98 1.23 6.79
CA ASP A 139 -7.49 2.06 7.88
C ASP A 139 -7.64 1.34 9.23
N ALA A 140 -8.78 0.68 9.45
CA ALA A 140 -9.04 -0.10 10.66
C ALA A 140 -8.07 -1.29 10.81
N GLU A 141 -7.78 -2.01 9.72
CA GLU A 141 -6.83 -3.13 9.74
C GLU A 141 -5.40 -2.69 10.06
N ILE A 142 -4.95 -1.56 9.50
CA ILE A 142 -3.63 -1.00 9.79
C ILE A 142 -3.52 -0.55 11.24
N VAL A 143 -4.55 0.14 11.76
CA VAL A 143 -4.61 0.56 13.17
C VAL A 143 -4.53 -0.66 14.09
N ARG A 144 -5.28 -1.74 13.78
CA ARG A 144 -5.24 -2.99 14.54
C ARG A 144 -3.83 -3.59 14.57
N LYS A 145 -3.18 -3.73 13.42
CA LYS A 145 -1.83 -4.31 13.33
C LYS A 145 -0.78 -3.49 14.07
N LEU A 146 -0.86 -2.16 14.02
CA LEU A 146 0.05 -1.30 14.77
C LEU A 146 -0.16 -1.43 16.29
N ALA A 147 -1.41 -1.56 16.75
CA ALA A 147 -1.72 -1.82 18.14
C ALA A 147 -1.21 -3.20 18.60
N GLU A 148 -1.33 -4.24 17.76
CA GLU A 148 -0.77 -5.57 18.04
C GLU A 148 0.76 -5.56 18.12
N GLN A 149 1.42 -4.64 17.44
CA GLN A 149 2.86 -4.41 17.56
C GLN A 149 3.25 -3.61 18.82
N GLY A 150 2.29 -3.26 19.67
CA GLY A 150 2.52 -2.62 20.96
C GLY A 150 2.59 -1.09 20.92
N LEU A 151 2.17 -0.44 19.83
CA LEU A 151 2.10 1.03 19.78
C LEU A 151 0.93 1.53 20.62
N SER A 152 1.14 2.65 21.34
CA SER A 152 0.06 3.36 22.02
C SER A 152 -0.90 4.03 21.03
N ASP A 153 -2.09 4.37 21.48
CA ASP A 153 -3.09 5.05 20.63
C ASP A 153 -2.62 6.43 20.22
N GLU A 154 -1.90 7.13 21.08
CA GLU A 154 -1.27 8.41 20.81
C GLU A 154 -0.16 8.31 19.76
N ASP A 155 0.68 7.25 19.83
CA ASP A 155 1.71 7.00 18.84
C ASP A 155 1.10 6.65 17.48
N ILE A 156 0.05 5.84 17.46
CA ILE A 156 -0.70 5.50 16.25
C ILE A 156 -1.32 6.75 15.64
N ALA A 157 -2.00 7.57 16.45
CA ALA A 157 -2.61 8.82 16.03
C ALA A 157 -1.58 9.76 15.37
N THR A 158 -0.47 9.98 16.06
CA THR A 158 0.63 10.83 15.57
C THR A 158 1.24 10.27 14.28
N LYS A 159 1.53 8.97 14.26
CA LYS A 159 2.19 8.29 13.13
C LYS A 159 1.33 8.27 11.87
N LEU A 160 0.02 8.13 12.02
CA LEU A 160 -0.93 8.05 10.91
C LEU A 160 -1.59 9.39 10.55
N GLY A 161 -1.30 10.46 11.30
CA GLY A 161 -1.96 11.76 11.12
C GLY A 161 -3.47 11.66 11.37
N LEU A 162 -3.87 10.89 12.39
CA LEU A 162 -5.25 10.69 12.83
C LEU A 162 -5.53 11.48 14.10
N GLU A 163 -6.81 11.81 14.32
CA GLU A 163 -7.27 12.18 15.65
C GLU A 163 -7.40 10.92 16.53
N LEU A 164 -7.15 11.04 17.82
CA LEU A 164 -7.20 9.93 18.79
C LEU A 164 -8.56 9.21 18.77
N GLU A 165 -9.64 9.96 18.63
CA GLU A 165 -11.00 9.42 18.51
C GLU A 165 -11.15 8.52 17.26
N SER A 166 -10.50 8.88 16.15
CA SER A 166 -10.48 8.05 14.93
C SER A 166 -9.75 6.73 15.14
N VAL A 167 -8.64 6.72 15.91
CA VAL A 167 -7.92 5.49 16.27
C VAL A 167 -8.83 4.56 17.09
N HIS A 168 -9.54 5.10 18.10
CA HIS A 168 -10.49 4.31 18.89
C HIS A 168 -11.62 3.72 18.02
N ARG A 169 -12.18 4.52 17.12
CA ARG A 169 -13.23 4.06 16.20
C ARG A 169 -12.72 2.94 15.27
N TYR A 170 -11.54 3.07 14.71
CA TYR A 170 -10.94 2.05 13.85
C TYR A 170 -10.64 0.75 14.60
N LYS A 171 -10.18 0.83 15.85
CA LYS A 171 -10.02 -0.35 16.70
C LYS A 171 -11.36 -1.08 16.95
N GLN A 172 -12.43 -0.33 17.18
CA GLN A 172 -13.77 -0.91 17.34
C GLN A 172 -14.24 -1.60 16.06
N VAL A 173 -14.10 -0.96 14.89
CA VAL A 173 -14.46 -1.55 13.59
C VAL A 173 -13.66 -2.84 13.33
N ALA A 174 -12.35 -2.82 13.52
CA ALA A 174 -11.51 -3.99 13.36
C ALA A 174 -11.82 -5.10 14.36
N GLY A 175 -12.13 -4.76 15.61
CA GLY A 175 -12.54 -5.71 16.66
C GLY A 175 -13.87 -6.39 16.34
N VAL A 176 -14.85 -5.63 15.86
CA VAL A 176 -16.14 -6.17 15.41
C VAL A 176 -15.95 -7.07 14.19
N ALA A 177 -15.18 -6.65 13.19
CA ALA A 177 -14.90 -7.47 12.01
C ALA A 177 -14.21 -8.80 12.36
N ALA A 178 -13.27 -8.80 13.32
CA ALA A 178 -12.60 -10.01 13.80
C ALA A 178 -13.56 -10.98 14.54
N LEU A 179 -14.55 -10.45 15.25
CA LEU A 179 -15.58 -11.28 15.90
C LEU A 179 -16.47 -11.99 14.88
N PHE A 180 -16.73 -11.36 13.74
CA PHE A 180 -17.57 -11.96 12.67
C PHE A 180 -16.75 -12.84 11.70
N ALA A 181 -15.47 -12.65 11.55
CA ALA A 181 -14.62 -13.47 10.68
C ALA A 181 -14.54 -14.95 11.11
N ASN A 182 -14.77 -15.25 12.40
CA ASN A 182 -14.78 -16.61 12.97
C ASN A 182 -16.20 -17.14 13.29
N SER A 183 -17.25 -16.37 13.02
CA SER A 183 -18.61 -16.88 13.14
C SER A 183 -19.02 -17.55 11.85
N GLU A 184 -19.24 -18.87 11.87
CA GLU A 184 -20.03 -19.52 10.83
C GLU A 184 -21.38 -18.80 10.78
N TYR A 185 -21.67 -18.15 9.67
CA TYR A 185 -23.01 -17.63 9.38
C TYR A 185 -23.96 -18.80 9.36
N SER A 186 -24.62 -19.09 10.46
CA SER A 186 -25.82 -19.91 10.46
C SER A 186 -26.84 -19.17 9.61
N GLY A 187 -27.37 -19.81 8.58
CA GLY A 187 -28.28 -19.25 7.57
C GLY A 187 -29.66 -18.86 8.15
N ALA A 188 -29.69 -17.87 9.05
CA ALA A 188 -30.88 -17.37 9.73
C ALA A 188 -31.49 -16.13 9.04
N TRP A 189 -31.16 -15.88 7.78
CA TRP A 189 -31.81 -14.90 6.92
C TRP A 189 -32.33 -15.59 5.65
N GLU A 190 -33.25 -16.55 5.80
CA GLU A 190 -34.22 -16.84 4.78
C GLU A 190 -35.25 -15.71 4.82
N MET A 191 -35.40 -14.99 3.69
CA MET A 191 -36.51 -14.05 3.52
C MET A 191 -37.80 -14.87 3.60
N ALA A 192 -38.71 -14.44 4.50
CA ALA A 192 -40.07 -14.95 4.50
C ALA A 192 -40.66 -14.69 3.11
N GLU A 193 -40.97 -15.74 2.38
CA GLU A 193 -41.76 -15.64 1.17
C GLU A 193 -43.14 -15.11 1.55
N ASP A 194 -43.56 -13.99 0.95
CA ASP A 194 -44.90 -13.43 1.10
C ASP A 194 -45.94 -14.44 0.60
N GLU A 195 -46.56 -15.15 1.52
CA GLU A 195 -47.74 -15.99 1.29
C GLU A 195 -49.04 -15.17 1.19
N ASP A 196 -49.08 -14.10 0.42
CA ASP A 196 -50.29 -13.29 0.23
C ASP A 196 -50.51 -12.87 -1.23
N ALA A 197 -50.42 -13.83 -2.17
CA ALA A 197 -50.84 -13.59 -3.56
C ALA A 197 -51.66 -14.75 -4.14
N ALA A 198 -52.58 -15.35 -3.35
CA ALA A 198 -53.54 -16.33 -3.86
C ALA A 198 -54.87 -16.30 -3.09
N ALA A 199 -55.58 -15.14 -3.12
CA ALA A 199 -57.00 -15.10 -2.83
C ALA A 199 -57.59 -13.78 -3.40
N GLY A 200 -58.13 -13.87 -4.63
CA GLY A 200 -58.89 -12.78 -5.24
C GLY A 200 -59.08 -13.00 -6.73
#